data_81e4abbcc5846618798884bcec9a32d8
#
_entry.id   81e4abbcc5846618798884bcec9a32d8
#
_cell.length_a   1.000
_cell.length_b   1.000
_cell.length_c   1.000
_cell.angle_alpha   90.00
_cell.angle_beta   90.00
_cell.angle_gamma   90.00
#
_symmetry.space_group_name_H-M   'P 1'
#
loop_
_entity.id
_entity.type
_entity.pdbx_description
1 polymer ?
#
loop_
_entity_poly.entity_id
_entity_poly.type
_entity_poly.pdbx_seq_one_letter_code
_entity_poly.pdbx_strand_id
1 'polypeptide(L)'
;AEVLDSIGMPSAVVMRHATPHFAHVFSGGYYAASYYSYMWSEVMDADAFAAFEEAGDAFDTKTAQALEANILSTGGSKDPAELYTAFRGRLPGVEALLKGRGFGTAA
;
A
#
# COMPACT_ATOMS: atom_id res chain seq x y z
N ALA A 1 10.69 -20.99 13.63
CA ALA A 1 10.75 -20.30 14.93
C ALA A 1 11.92 -19.31 14.91
N GLU A 2 13.18 -19.75 14.88
CA GLU A 2 14.38 -18.89 15.00
C GLU A 2 14.39 -17.64 14.11
N VAL A 3 14.01 -17.76 12.83
CA VAL A 3 13.95 -16.60 11.91
C VAL A 3 12.86 -15.61 12.33
N LEU A 4 11.71 -16.09 12.76
CA LEU A 4 10.61 -15.22 13.20
C LEU A 4 10.97 -14.51 14.51
N ASP A 5 11.62 -15.22 15.42
CA ASP A 5 12.12 -14.66 16.67
C ASP A 5 13.18 -13.57 16.41
N SER A 6 14.08 -13.80 15.44
CA SER A 6 15.14 -12.83 15.11
C SER A 6 14.62 -11.52 14.52
N ILE A 7 13.43 -11.51 13.93
CA ILE A 7 12.76 -10.30 13.41
C ILE A 7 11.73 -9.72 14.40
N GLY A 8 11.67 -10.27 15.62
CA GLY A 8 10.80 -9.75 16.67
C GLY A 8 9.32 -10.13 16.53
N MET A 9 8.99 -11.23 15.86
CA MET A 9 7.61 -11.69 15.74
C MET A 9 7.04 -12.07 17.10
N PRO A 10 5.89 -11.50 17.54
CA PRO A 10 5.29 -11.85 18.82
C PRO A 10 4.92 -13.33 18.87
N SER A 11 5.19 -13.98 20.00
CA SER A 11 4.91 -15.42 20.21
C SER A 11 3.43 -15.80 20.11
N ALA A 12 2.53 -14.84 20.33
CA ALA A 12 1.08 -15.02 20.19
C ALA A 12 0.61 -15.03 18.73
N VAL A 13 1.47 -14.60 17.78
CA VAL A 13 1.14 -14.56 16.36
C VAL A 13 1.83 -15.73 15.66
N VAL A 14 1.07 -16.49 14.90
CA VAL A 14 1.57 -17.62 14.11
C VAL A 14 1.58 -17.27 12.62
N MET A 15 2.47 -17.93 11.86
CA MET A 15 2.43 -17.84 10.40
C MET A 15 1.07 -18.31 9.88
N ARG A 16 0.43 -17.50 9.06
CA ARG A 16 -0.88 -17.82 8.45
C ARG A 16 -0.81 -19.07 7.56
N HIS A 17 0.31 -19.26 6.86
CA HIS A 17 0.55 -20.38 5.98
C HIS A 17 1.86 -21.07 6.32
N ALA A 18 1.85 -22.41 6.36
CA ALA A 18 3.09 -23.14 6.20
C ALA A 18 3.62 -22.91 4.76
N THR A 19 4.92 -22.77 4.62
CA THR A 19 5.58 -22.48 3.32
C THR A 19 5.06 -23.35 2.18
N PRO A 20 4.91 -24.71 2.33
CA PRO A 20 4.40 -25.56 1.25
C PRO A 20 2.94 -25.29 0.85
N HIS A 21 2.17 -24.61 1.69
CA HIS A 21 0.75 -24.30 1.43
C HIS A 21 0.54 -22.93 0.81
N PHE A 22 1.61 -22.14 0.62
CA PHE A 22 1.49 -20.81 0.06
C PHE A 22 1.43 -20.83 -1.46
N ALA A 23 0.35 -21.43 -1.99
CA ALA A 23 0.17 -21.64 -3.42
C ALA A 23 0.32 -20.34 -4.23
N HIS A 24 -0.12 -19.19 -3.73
CA HIS A 24 -0.05 -17.91 -4.43
C HIS A 24 1.39 -17.54 -4.82
N VAL A 25 2.37 -17.88 -3.98
CA VAL A 25 3.80 -17.64 -4.25
C VAL A 25 4.42 -18.76 -5.08
N PHE A 26 3.95 -20.00 -4.91
CA PHE A 26 4.61 -21.19 -5.47
C PHE A 26 3.91 -21.80 -6.69
N SER A 27 2.70 -21.35 -7.07
CA SER A 27 1.97 -21.87 -8.24
C SER A 27 2.38 -21.26 -9.59
N GLY A 28 3.46 -20.49 -9.63
CA GLY A 28 3.98 -19.88 -10.86
C GLY A 28 5.07 -18.85 -10.54
N GLY A 29 5.74 -18.36 -11.58
CA GLY A 29 6.86 -17.42 -11.41
C GLY A 29 6.44 -15.98 -11.05
N TYR A 30 5.18 -15.61 -11.25
CA TYR A 30 4.76 -14.21 -11.16
C TYR A 30 4.91 -13.62 -9.76
N TYR A 31 4.43 -14.31 -8.73
CA TYR A 31 4.51 -13.83 -7.35
C TYR A 31 5.67 -14.40 -6.54
N ALA A 32 6.55 -15.19 -7.15
CA ALA A 32 7.67 -15.82 -6.44
C ALA A 32 8.56 -14.81 -5.68
N ALA A 33 8.77 -13.63 -6.28
CA ALA A 33 9.52 -12.53 -5.67
C ALA A 33 8.71 -11.22 -5.59
N SER A 34 7.43 -11.21 -5.97
CA SER A 34 6.65 -9.99 -6.14
C SER A 34 5.39 -9.93 -5.25
N TYR A 35 5.22 -10.88 -4.34
CA TYR A 35 4.05 -10.92 -3.46
C TYR A 35 3.94 -9.68 -2.53
N TYR A 36 5.06 -9.06 -2.19
CA TYR A 36 5.11 -7.82 -1.41
C TYR A 36 4.35 -6.66 -2.08
N SER A 37 4.10 -6.74 -3.40
CA SER A 37 3.39 -5.69 -4.15
C SER A 37 1.99 -5.39 -3.62
N TYR A 38 1.34 -6.37 -2.99
CA TYR A 38 0.04 -6.15 -2.34
C TYR A 38 0.13 -5.12 -1.22
N MET A 39 1.12 -5.27 -0.33
CA MET A 39 1.32 -4.32 0.77
C MET A 39 1.79 -2.96 0.26
N TRP A 40 2.63 -2.95 -0.77
CA TRP A 40 3.07 -1.73 -1.43
C TRP A 40 1.88 -0.94 -2.01
N SER A 41 0.99 -1.64 -2.70
CA SER A 41 -0.23 -1.05 -3.25
C SER A 41 -1.16 -0.52 -2.15
N GLU A 42 -1.29 -1.22 -1.03
CA GLU A 42 -2.07 -0.74 0.12
C GLU A 42 -1.53 0.58 0.70
N VAL A 43 -0.20 0.76 0.76
CA VAL A 43 0.40 2.02 1.21
C VAL A 43 -0.02 3.16 0.27
N MET A 44 0.06 2.94 -1.03
CA MET A 44 -0.30 3.95 -2.03
C MET A 44 -1.80 4.24 -2.02
N ASP A 45 -2.63 3.21 -1.91
CA ASP A 45 -4.09 3.33 -1.84
C ASP A 45 -4.54 4.13 -0.62
N ALA A 46 -4.03 3.78 0.56
CA ALA A 46 -4.36 4.49 1.79
C ALA A 46 -3.93 5.96 1.76
N ASP A 47 -2.73 6.28 1.26
CA ASP A 47 -2.26 7.66 1.12
C ASP A 47 -3.03 8.43 0.04
N ALA A 48 -3.44 7.76 -1.05
CA ALA A 48 -4.28 8.38 -2.08
C ALA A 48 -5.66 8.73 -1.53
N PHE A 49 -6.28 7.85 -0.74
CA PHE A 49 -7.57 8.13 -0.09
C PHE A 49 -7.44 9.22 0.97
N ALA A 50 -6.32 9.31 1.66
CA ALA A 50 -6.05 10.38 2.62
C ALA A 50 -6.14 11.79 1.98
N ALA A 51 -5.91 11.93 0.67
CA ALA A 51 -6.12 13.20 -0.02
C ALA A 51 -7.59 13.67 0.01
N PHE A 52 -8.52 12.73 -0.08
CA PHE A 52 -9.96 13.01 0.04
C PHE A 52 -10.35 13.34 1.49
N GLU A 53 -9.78 12.61 2.46
CA GLU A 53 -9.98 12.92 3.89
C GLU A 53 -9.47 14.33 4.22
N GLU A 54 -8.31 14.73 3.70
CA GLU A 54 -7.71 16.06 3.86
C GLU A 54 -8.57 17.16 3.19
N ALA A 55 -9.22 16.85 2.07
CA ALA A 55 -10.18 17.74 1.43
C ALA A 55 -11.50 17.87 2.22
N GLY A 56 -11.74 16.95 3.17
CA GLY A 56 -12.96 16.92 3.99
C GLY A 56 -14.18 16.31 3.30
N ASP A 57 -14.02 15.76 2.09
CA ASP A 57 -15.09 15.13 1.33
C ASP A 57 -14.54 13.94 0.51
N ALA A 58 -15.06 12.76 0.79
CA ALA A 58 -14.70 11.53 0.06
C ALA A 58 -15.06 11.59 -1.45
N PHE A 59 -15.86 12.54 -1.85
CA PHE A 59 -16.28 12.79 -3.23
C PHE A 59 -15.76 14.13 -3.79
N ASP A 60 -14.71 14.70 -3.18
CA ASP A 60 -14.14 15.96 -3.67
C ASP A 60 -13.75 15.87 -5.15
N THR A 61 -14.42 16.66 -5.95
CA THR A 61 -14.29 16.61 -7.41
C THR A 61 -12.89 17.01 -7.89
N LYS A 62 -12.24 17.95 -7.20
CA LYS A 62 -10.90 18.42 -7.56
C LYS A 62 -9.86 17.31 -7.34
N THR A 63 -9.93 16.64 -6.20
CA THR A 63 -9.07 15.50 -5.87
C THR A 63 -9.31 14.34 -6.82
N ALA A 64 -10.59 14.04 -7.13
CA ALA A 64 -10.96 12.98 -8.08
C ALA A 64 -10.42 13.27 -9.50
N GLN A 65 -10.54 14.49 -9.99
CA GLN A 65 -9.97 14.88 -11.28
C GLN A 65 -8.45 14.79 -11.32
N ALA A 66 -7.78 15.18 -10.21
CA ALA A 66 -6.33 15.05 -10.11
C ALA A 66 -5.88 13.58 -10.10
N LEU A 67 -6.59 12.70 -9.39
CA LEU A 67 -6.36 11.26 -9.39
C LEU A 67 -6.56 10.66 -10.80
N GLU A 68 -7.66 11.00 -11.45
CA GLU A 68 -7.96 10.53 -12.80
C GLU A 68 -6.88 10.97 -13.78
N ALA A 69 -6.54 12.25 -13.83
CA ALA A 69 -5.61 12.81 -14.79
C ALA A 69 -4.17 12.32 -14.62
N ASN A 70 -3.71 12.13 -13.37
CA ASN A 70 -2.31 11.80 -13.11
C ASN A 70 -2.05 10.30 -12.90
N ILE A 71 -3.04 9.53 -12.48
CA ILE A 71 -2.88 8.10 -12.17
C ILE A 71 -3.68 7.24 -13.15
N LEU A 72 -5.01 7.37 -13.16
CA LEU A 72 -5.87 6.41 -13.85
C LEU A 72 -5.77 6.52 -15.38
N SER A 73 -5.71 7.74 -15.92
CA SER A 73 -5.65 7.97 -17.37
C SER A 73 -4.26 7.79 -17.97
N THR A 74 -3.21 7.86 -17.16
CA THR A 74 -1.82 7.80 -17.64
C THR A 74 -1.30 6.38 -17.76
N GLY A 75 -1.79 5.46 -16.95
CA GLY A 75 -1.31 4.08 -16.90
C GLY A 75 0.20 4.02 -16.74
N GLY A 76 0.87 3.19 -17.54
CA GLY A 76 2.33 3.02 -17.54
C GLY A 76 3.10 3.95 -18.48
N SER A 77 2.56 5.11 -18.84
CA SER A 77 3.17 6.02 -19.83
C SER A 77 4.36 6.83 -19.30
N LYS A 78 4.48 6.97 -17.99
CA LYS A 78 5.53 7.73 -17.30
C LYS A 78 5.98 6.99 -16.05
N ASP A 79 7.04 7.49 -15.41
CA ASP A 79 7.50 6.98 -14.12
C ASP A 79 6.39 7.11 -13.06
N PRO A 80 6.04 6.02 -12.35
CA PRO A 80 4.98 6.05 -11.34
C PRO A 80 5.22 7.04 -10.19
N ALA A 81 6.48 7.27 -9.81
CA ALA A 81 6.81 8.22 -8.76
C ALA A 81 6.55 9.67 -9.19
N GLU A 82 6.82 10.00 -10.47
CA GLU A 82 6.48 11.30 -11.03
C GLU A 82 4.96 11.51 -11.07
N LEU A 83 4.22 10.51 -11.54
CA LEU A 83 2.76 10.57 -11.62
C LEU A 83 2.12 10.70 -10.24
N TYR A 84 2.60 9.94 -9.27
CA TYR A 84 2.09 10.01 -7.91
C TYR A 84 2.40 11.38 -7.27
N THR A 85 3.60 11.90 -7.49
CA THR A 85 3.97 13.25 -7.03
C THR A 85 3.14 14.33 -7.70
N ALA A 86 2.81 14.19 -8.97
CA ALA A 86 1.92 15.12 -9.67
C ALA A 86 0.49 15.12 -9.10
N PHE A 87 0.01 13.96 -8.65
CA PHE A 87 -1.29 13.84 -7.97
C PHE A 87 -1.25 14.38 -6.54
N ARG A 88 -0.27 13.91 -5.73
CA ARG A 88 -0.29 14.07 -4.28
C ARG A 88 0.61 15.22 -3.77
N GLY A 89 1.51 15.73 -4.64
CA GLY A 89 2.54 16.71 -4.25
C GLY A 89 3.77 16.10 -3.56
N ARG A 90 3.76 14.81 -3.27
CA ARG A 90 4.81 14.06 -2.59
C ARG A 90 4.71 12.56 -2.91
N LEU A 91 5.72 11.80 -2.56
CA LEU A 91 5.62 10.33 -2.54
C LEU A 91 4.77 9.86 -1.35
N PRO A 92 4.16 8.65 -1.43
CA PRO A 92 3.34 8.12 -0.34
C PRO A 92 4.18 7.82 0.90
N GLY A 93 3.61 8.08 2.07
CA GLY A 93 4.11 7.61 3.35
C GLY A 93 3.31 6.42 3.87
N VAL A 94 3.78 5.79 4.94
CA VAL A 94 3.10 4.63 5.56
C VAL A 94 2.04 5.03 6.59
N GLU A 95 1.95 6.31 6.93
CA GLU A 95 1.15 6.83 8.04
C GLU A 95 -0.35 6.56 7.84
N ALA A 96 -0.85 6.76 6.61
CA ALA A 96 -2.25 6.53 6.28
C ALA A 96 -2.63 5.05 6.45
N LEU A 97 -1.78 4.12 5.99
CA LEU A 97 -1.98 2.69 6.19
C LEU A 97 -1.97 2.31 7.67
N LEU A 98 -0.98 2.79 8.43
CA LEU A 98 -0.87 2.51 9.86
C LEU A 98 -2.06 3.06 10.63
N LYS A 99 -2.50 4.29 10.33
CA LYS A 99 -3.73 4.88 10.89
C LYS A 99 -4.95 3.99 10.61
N GLY A 100 -5.14 3.56 9.37
CA GLY A 100 -6.26 2.68 8.98
C GLY A 100 -6.25 1.32 9.68
N ARG A 101 -5.07 0.83 10.08
CA ARG A 101 -4.90 -0.42 10.84
C ARG A 101 -4.91 -0.23 12.37
N GLY A 102 -5.17 0.98 12.86
CA GLY A 102 -5.22 1.27 14.30
C GLY A 102 -3.84 1.44 14.96
N PHE A 103 -2.77 1.55 14.18
CA PHE A 103 -1.41 1.81 14.67
C PHE A 103 -1.02 3.30 14.61
N GLY A 104 -1.98 4.19 14.35
CA GLY A 104 -1.73 5.63 14.39
C GLY A 104 -1.32 6.06 15.80
N THR A 105 -0.24 6.83 15.91
CA THR A 105 0.09 7.51 17.17
C THR A 105 -1.10 8.40 17.52
N ALA A 106 -1.68 8.18 18.70
CA ALA A 106 -2.54 9.18 19.31
C ALA A 106 -1.71 10.48 19.39
N ALA A 107 -2.19 11.52 18.74
CA ALA A 107 -1.61 12.86 18.86
C ALA A 107 -1.75 13.37 20.28
#